data_91fbfc2fc4bc65cab7355f3ce45c9616
#
_entry.id   91fbfc2fc4bc65cab7355f3ce45c9616
#
_cell.length_a   1.000
_cell.length_b   1.000
_cell.length_c   1.000
_cell.angle_alpha   90.00
_cell.angle_beta   90.00
_cell.angle_gamma   90.00
#
_symmetry.space_group_name_H-M   'P 1'
#
loop_
_entity.id
_entity.type
_entity.pdbx_description
1 polymer ?
#
loop_
_entity_poly.entity_id
_entity_poly.type
_entity_poly.pdbx_seq_one_letter_code
_entity_poly.pdbx_strand_id
1 'polypeptide(L)'
;MKGIILAGGSGTRLYPLTMVTSKQLLPIYDKPMIYYPLAVLMNAGIREILIISTPQDTPRFKELLGDGHQFGIELTSEVQPSPDGLAQAFIIGEEFIGNDTVAMVLGDNIFSGHGLKKRLKAAVENAESGRGATVFGYYVDDPERFGIVEFDQDGKAVSIEEKPEKPKSNYCVTGLYFYDNRVVQYAKDLKPSARGELEITDLNRVYLENGDLNVELLGQGFTWLDTGTHESLVEATNFVKTIESHQHRKIACLEEIAYLNDWITREDVLKAYEPLKKNQYGQYLMDVLDGKYMDVLH
;
A
#
# COMPACT_ATOMS: atom_id res chain seq x y z
N MET A 1 3.08 -13.98 -6.82
CA MET A 1 3.56 -12.78 -6.04
C MET A 1 2.93 -12.74 -4.67
N LYS A 2 3.68 -12.37 -3.64
CA LYS A 2 3.21 -12.14 -2.27
C LYS A 2 3.18 -10.64 -1.93
N GLY A 3 2.43 -10.27 -0.90
CA GLY A 3 2.29 -8.87 -0.48
C GLY A 3 2.82 -8.63 0.93
N ILE A 4 3.38 -7.46 1.18
CA ILE A 4 3.74 -6.98 2.52
C ILE A 4 3.05 -5.64 2.76
N ILE A 5 2.38 -5.50 3.91
CA ILE A 5 1.94 -4.21 4.42
C ILE A 5 2.85 -3.87 5.61
N LEU A 6 3.62 -2.80 5.48
CA LEU A 6 4.43 -2.31 6.58
C LEU A 6 3.61 -1.30 7.40
N ALA A 7 3.13 -1.76 8.53
CA ALA A 7 2.27 -1.03 9.46
C ALA A 7 2.96 -0.80 10.82
N GLY A 8 4.26 -0.57 10.78
CA GLY A 8 5.10 -0.25 11.94
C GLY A 8 5.19 1.25 12.22
N GLY A 9 6.09 1.59 13.13
CA GLY A 9 6.38 2.97 13.51
C GLY A 9 5.57 3.45 14.71
N SER A 10 6.15 4.41 15.45
CA SER A 10 5.59 4.93 16.72
C SER A 10 4.43 5.91 16.55
N GLY A 11 4.20 6.42 15.33
CA GLY A 11 3.13 7.38 15.04
C GLY A 11 3.19 8.69 15.84
N THR A 12 4.34 9.07 16.39
CA THR A 12 4.49 10.20 17.33
C THR A 12 4.03 11.55 16.77
N ARG A 13 4.10 11.73 15.46
CA ARG A 13 3.61 12.95 14.79
C ARG A 13 2.09 13.12 14.90
N LEU A 14 1.37 12.06 15.24
CA LEU A 14 -0.10 12.06 15.40
C LEU A 14 -0.53 12.01 16.88
N TYR A 15 0.39 12.20 17.82
CA TYR A 15 0.00 12.31 19.23
C TYR A 15 -0.97 13.49 19.45
N PRO A 16 -2.02 13.32 20.30
CA PRO A 16 -2.30 12.18 21.19
C PRO A 16 -3.08 11.02 20.54
N LEU A 17 -3.50 11.10 19.28
CA LEU A 17 -4.35 10.08 18.63
C LEU A 17 -3.73 8.66 18.67
N THR A 18 -2.42 8.58 18.52
CA THR A 18 -1.67 7.32 18.42
C THR A 18 -0.99 6.89 19.72
N MET A 19 -1.34 7.50 20.86
CA MET A 19 -0.77 7.10 22.15
C MET A 19 -1.19 5.70 22.61
N VAL A 20 -2.37 5.24 22.17
CA VAL A 20 -2.96 3.96 22.58
C VAL A 20 -3.36 3.06 21.41
N THR A 21 -3.06 3.46 20.18
CA THR A 21 -3.41 2.69 18.98
C THR A 21 -2.42 2.97 17.84
N SER A 22 -2.26 2.00 16.94
CA SER A 22 -1.53 2.19 15.69
C SER A 22 -2.18 3.27 14.83
N LYS A 23 -1.36 4.05 14.12
CA LYS A 23 -1.83 5.01 13.11
C LYS A 23 -2.75 4.34 12.08
N GLN A 24 -2.38 3.15 11.62
CA GLN A 24 -3.09 2.42 10.59
C GLN A 24 -4.46 1.87 11.03
N LEU A 25 -4.77 1.95 12.33
CA LEU A 25 -6.09 1.65 12.88
C LEU A 25 -6.98 2.89 13.04
N LEU A 26 -6.44 4.09 12.83
CA LEU A 26 -7.25 5.31 12.83
C LEU A 26 -8.24 5.30 11.66
N PRO A 27 -9.43 5.89 11.84
CA PRO A 27 -10.42 5.94 10.79
C PRO A 27 -10.02 6.91 9.67
N ILE A 28 -10.21 6.50 8.43
CA ILE A 28 -10.26 7.36 7.26
C ILE A 28 -11.67 7.28 6.71
N TYR A 29 -12.49 8.28 7.03
CA TYR A 29 -13.91 8.36 6.76
C TYR A 29 -14.72 7.21 7.40
N ASP A 30 -15.00 6.13 6.68
CA ASP A 30 -15.93 5.06 7.11
C ASP A 30 -15.24 3.73 7.45
N LYS A 31 -13.91 3.65 7.36
CA LYS A 31 -13.15 2.42 7.63
C LYS A 31 -11.75 2.68 8.18
N PRO A 32 -11.11 1.70 8.83
CA PRO A 32 -9.73 1.85 9.29
C PRO A 32 -8.75 2.06 8.13
N MET A 33 -7.71 2.86 8.37
CA MET A 33 -6.70 3.21 7.37
C MET A 33 -6.08 1.98 6.68
N ILE A 34 -5.85 0.89 7.41
CA ILE A 34 -5.23 -0.33 6.87
C ILE A 34 -6.01 -0.97 5.72
N TYR A 35 -7.31 -0.69 5.57
CA TYR A 35 -8.12 -1.19 4.47
C TYR A 35 -7.64 -0.67 3.10
N TYR A 36 -7.10 0.55 3.05
CA TYR A 36 -6.66 1.17 1.79
C TYR A 36 -5.43 0.47 1.20
N PRO A 37 -4.31 0.30 1.92
CA PRO A 37 -3.18 -0.46 1.40
C PRO A 37 -3.52 -1.93 1.14
N LEU A 38 -4.38 -2.55 1.96
CA LEU A 38 -4.84 -3.91 1.73
C LEU A 38 -5.62 -4.02 0.41
N ALA A 39 -6.51 -3.07 0.12
CA ALA A 39 -7.23 -3.00 -1.13
C ALA A 39 -6.30 -2.82 -2.36
N VAL A 40 -5.20 -2.09 -2.21
CA VAL A 40 -4.19 -1.93 -3.28
C VAL A 40 -3.58 -3.29 -3.64
N LEU A 41 -3.14 -4.08 -2.66
CA LEU A 41 -2.59 -5.41 -2.90
C LEU A 41 -3.64 -6.37 -3.49
N MET A 42 -4.87 -6.35 -2.99
CA MET A 42 -5.97 -7.15 -3.52
C MET A 42 -6.29 -6.76 -4.98
N ASN A 43 -6.29 -5.47 -5.33
CA ASN A 43 -6.48 -5.00 -6.72
C ASN A 43 -5.32 -5.38 -7.64
N ALA A 44 -4.12 -5.60 -7.11
CA ALA A 44 -3.00 -6.18 -7.84
C ALA A 44 -3.17 -7.69 -8.10
N GLY A 45 -4.16 -8.34 -7.47
CA GLY A 45 -4.40 -9.78 -7.55
C GLY A 45 -3.64 -10.58 -6.49
N ILE A 46 -3.05 -9.93 -5.50
CA ILE A 46 -2.24 -10.56 -4.45
C ILE A 46 -3.16 -11.06 -3.34
N ARG A 47 -3.03 -12.35 -2.97
CA ARG A 47 -3.88 -13.00 -1.98
C ARG A 47 -3.14 -13.47 -0.73
N GLU A 48 -1.83 -13.70 -0.80
CA GLU A 48 -0.99 -14.01 0.37
C GLU A 48 -0.33 -12.72 0.83
N ILE A 49 -0.67 -12.25 2.03
CA ILE A 49 -0.26 -10.92 2.51
C ILE A 49 0.27 -11.03 3.94
N LEU A 50 1.45 -10.47 4.15
CA LEU A 50 2.09 -10.33 5.45
C LEU A 50 1.91 -8.91 5.99
N ILE A 51 1.38 -8.78 7.20
CA ILE A 51 1.33 -7.51 7.93
C ILE A 51 2.49 -7.46 8.92
N ILE A 52 3.42 -6.52 8.71
CA ILE A 52 4.53 -6.27 9.62
C ILE A 52 4.18 -5.06 10.48
N SER A 53 4.12 -5.24 11.81
CA SER A 53 3.72 -4.19 12.73
C SER A 53 4.50 -4.23 14.05
N THR A 54 4.20 -3.30 14.95
CA THR A 54 4.81 -3.29 16.29
C THR A 54 4.30 -4.45 17.14
N PRO A 55 5.05 -4.87 18.20
CA PRO A 55 4.59 -5.91 19.13
C PRO A 55 3.23 -5.57 19.77
N GLN A 56 2.99 -4.28 20.04
CA GLN A 56 1.77 -3.80 20.70
C GLN A 56 0.55 -3.80 19.77
N ASP A 57 0.75 -3.60 18.48
CA ASP A 57 -0.35 -3.42 17.52
C ASP A 57 -0.67 -4.70 16.74
N THR A 58 0.26 -5.65 16.63
CA THR A 58 0.03 -6.93 15.94
C THR A 58 -1.24 -7.65 16.41
N PRO A 59 -1.54 -7.75 17.73
CA PRO A 59 -2.78 -8.37 18.19
C PRO A 59 -4.05 -7.66 17.70
N ARG A 60 -3.99 -6.32 17.59
CA ARG A 60 -5.14 -5.50 17.15
C ARG A 60 -5.42 -5.68 15.65
N PHE A 61 -4.37 -5.79 14.83
CA PHE A 61 -4.55 -6.12 13.41
C PHE A 61 -5.15 -7.52 13.24
N LYS A 62 -4.71 -8.51 14.04
CA LYS A 62 -5.29 -9.85 14.03
C LYS A 62 -6.76 -9.85 14.47
N GLU A 63 -7.12 -9.05 15.47
CA GLU A 63 -8.50 -8.91 15.92
C GLU A 63 -9.39 -8.27 14.84
N LEU A 64 -8.90 -7.22 14.16
CA LEU A 64 -9.64 -6.50 13.13
C LEU A 64 -9.83 -7.33 11.86
N LEU A 65 -8.76 -7.96 11.37
CA LEU A 65 -8.68 -8.52 10.02
C LEU A 65 -8.77 -10.05 10.01
N GLY A 66 -8.67 -10.71 11.17
CA GLY A 66 -8.61 -12.16 11.26
C GLY A 66 -7.45 -12.75 10.47
N ASP A 67 -7.71 -13.90 9.85
CA ASP A 67 -6.79 -14.59 8.94
C ASP A 67 -7.01 -14.23 7.45
N GLY A 68 -7.95 -13.34 7.16
CA GLY A 68 -8.25 -12.84 5.82
C GLY A 68 -9.20 -13.68 4.99
N HIS A 69 -9.60 -14.88 5.45
CA HIS A 69 -10.47 -15.78 4.68
C HIS A 69 -11.81 -15.13 4.31
N GLN A 70 -12.34 -14.25 5.16
CA GLN A 70 -13.57 -13.49 4.88
C GLN A 70 -13.44 -12.56 3.66
N PHE A 71 -12.21 -12.23 3.24
CA PHE A 71 -11.90 -11.45 2.04
C PHE A 71 -11.29 -12.31 0.92
N GLY A 72 -11.30 -13.63 1.06
CA GLY A 72 -10.72 -14.57 0.10
C GLY A 72 -9.21 -14.45 -0.04
N ILE A 73 -8.51 -13.97 0.98
CA ILE A 73 -7.05 -13.82 1.07
C ILE A 73 -6.52 -14.57 2.30
N GLU A 74 -5.20 -14.72 2.37
CA GLU A 74 -4.50 -15.27 3.53
C GLU A 74 -3.64 -14.18 4.16
N LEU A 75 -3.92 -13.86 5.43
CA LEU A 75 -3.18 -12.87 6.21
C LEU A 75 -2.30 -13.54 7.24
N THR A 76 -1.02 -13.23 7.20
CA THR A 76 -0.04 -13.56 8.23
C THR A 76 0.49 -12.30 8.89
N SER A 77 1.18 -12.43 10.02
CA SER A 77 1.69 -11.28 10.75
C SER A 77 3.06 -11.55 11.32
N GLU A 78 3.96 -10.57 11.16
CA GLU A 78 5.28 -10.56 11.78
C GLU A 78 5.48 -9.26 12.57
N VAL A 79 6.44 -9.31 13.50
CA VAL A 79 6.75 -8.19 14.37
C VAL A 79 8.02 -7.51 13.90
N GLN A 80 7.94 -6.18 13.71
CA GLN A 80 9.13 -5.32 13.59
C GLN A 80 9.52 -4.85 15.01
N PRO A 81 10.60 -5.33 15.58
CA PRO A 81 10.96 -5.02 16.97
C PRO A 81 11.46 -3.59 17.15
N SER A 82 12.09 -3.01 16.11
CA SER A 82 12.61 -1.65 16.06
C SER A 82 12.42 -1.07 14.65
N PRO A 83 12.22 0.26 14.51
CA PRO A 83 12.00 0.90 13.23
C PRO A 83 13.32 1.16 12.48
N ASP A 84 14.03 0.10 12.09
CA ASP A 84 15.36 0.17 11.47
C ASP A 84 15.32 0.42 9.96
N GLY A 85 14.24 0.99 9.46
CA GLY A 85 14.05 1.37 8.06
C GLY A 85 13.05 0.51 7.30
N LEU A 86 12.60 1.00 6.15
CA LEU A 86 11.56 0.32 5.35
C LEU A 86 12.08 -0.97 4.69
N ALA A 87 13.34 -1.00 4.27
CA ALA A 87 13.93 -2.19 3.63
C ALA A 87 14.07 -3.38 4.58
N GLN A 88 14.06 -3.16 5.91
CA GLN A 88 14.06 -4.22 6.91
C GLN A 88 12.85 -5.16 6.74
N ALA A 89 11.74 -4.69 6.17
CA ALA A 89 10.55 -5.50 5.92
C ALA A 89 10.83 -6.75 5.10
N PHE A 90 11.76 -6.69 4.13
CA PHE A 90 12.13 -7.84 3.29
C PHE A 90 13.01 -8.85 4.03
N ILE A 91 13.77 -8.40 5.03
CA ILE A 91 14.57 -9.29 5.90
C ILE A 91 13.63 -10.00 6.88
N ILE A 92 12.71 -9.27 7.52
CA ILE A 92 11.70 -9.85 8.43
C ILE A 92 10.80 -10.83 7.67
N GLY A 93 10.38 -10.46 6.47
CA GLY A 93 9.48 -11.24 5.62
C GLY A 93 10.17 -12.34 4.80
N GLU A 94 11.46 -12.61 4.97
CA GLU A 94 12.22 -13.54 4.12
C GLU A 94 11.58 -14.93 4.02
N GLU A 95 11.22 -15.52 5.16
CA GLU A 95 10.59 -16.85 5.20
C GLU A 95 9.23 -16.83 4.50
N PHE A 96 8.42 -15.80 4.73
CA PHE A 96 7.14 -15.59 4.05
C PHE A 96 7.33 -15.42 2.53
N ILE A 97 8.27 -14.59 2.08
CA ILE A 97 8.55 -14.34 0.66
C ILE A 97 9.01 -15.63 -0.02
N GLY A 98 9.96 -16.37 0.59
CA GLY A 98 10.55 -17.57 0.00
C GLY A 98 11.18 -17.28 -1.35
N ASN A 99 10.75 -17.99 -2.38
CA ASN A 99 11.23 -17.81 -3.76
C ASN A 99 10.32 -16.95 -4.63
N ASP A 100 9.28 -16.33 -4.05
CA ASP A 100 8.33 -15.52 -4.78
C ASP A 100 8.82 -14.09 -5.02
N THR A 101 8.21 -13.42 -5.98
CA THR A 101 8.25 -11.97 -6.11
C THR A 101 7.38 -11.33 -5.02
N VAL A 102 7.63 -10.08 -4.68
CA VAL A 102 6.93 -9.41 -3.58
C VAL A 102 6.55 -7.98 -3.92
N ALA A 103 5.33 -7.59 -3.54
CA ALA A 103 4.91 -6.21 -3.47
C ALA A 103 4.92 -5.73 -2.02
N MET A 104 5.35 -4.50 -1.76
CA MET A 104 5.23 -3.86 -0.46
C MET A 104 4.45 -2.55 -0.59
N VAL A 105 3.54 -2.32 0.34
CA VAL A 105 2.84 -1.04 0.48
C VAL A 105 2.95 -0.54 1.92
N LEU A 106 3.14 0.77 2.08
CA LEU A 106 3.14 1.39 3.39
C LEU A 106 1.70 1.48 3.93
N GLY A 107 1.52 1.11 5.18
CA GLY A 107 0.20 0.96 5.82
C GLY A 107 -0.59 2.26 5.99
N ASP A 108 0.03 3.40 5.71
CA ASP A 108 -0.54 4.75 5.81
C ASP A 108 -0.70 5.46 4.45
N ASN A 109 -0.53 4.73 3.36
CA ASN A 109 -0.66 5.27 2.02
C ASN A 109 -2.02 4.94 1.40
N ILE A 110 -2.65 5.93 0.78
CA ILE A 110 -3.91 5.80 0.07
C ILE A 110 -3.67 6.09 -1.40
N PHE A 111 -4.11 5.20 -2.26
CA PHE A 111 -4.04 5.33 -3.71
C PHE A 111 -5.45 5.29 -4.30
N SER A 112 -5.77 6.24 -5.15
CA SER A 112 -7.03 6.28 -5.89
C SER A 112 -6.81 6.83 -7.29
N GLY A 113 -7.50 6.28 -8.26
CA GLY A 113 -7.43 6.78 -9.63
C GLY A 113 -7.93 5.78 -10.66
N HIS A 114 -8.48 6.31 -11.74
CA HIS A 114 -8.93 5.46 -12.85
C HIS A 114 -7.75 4.73 -13.50
N GLY A 115 -7.90 3.42 -13.71
CA GLY A 115 -6.85 2.60 -14.32
C GLY A 115 -5.74 2.14 -13.36
N LEU A 116 -5.84 2.43 -12.04
CA LEU A 116 -4.87 1.97 -11.05
C LEU A 116 -4.68 0.44 -11.11
N LYS A 117 -5.78 -0.34 -11.16
CA LYS A 117 -5.74 -1.82 -11.26
C LYS A 117 -4.89 -2.30 -12.45
N LYS A 118 -4.96 -1.63 -13.60
CA LYS A 118 -4.15 -1.98 -14.79
C LYS A 118 -2.65 -1.74 -14.53
N ARG A 119 -2.30 -0.62 -13.89
CA ARG A 119 -0.91 -0.29 -13.56
C ARG A 119 -0.32 -1.25 -12.52
N LEU A 120 -1.11 -1.62 -11.51
CA LEU A 120 -0.72 -2.61 -10.51
C LEU A 120 -0.43 -3.98 -11.16
N LYS A 121 -1.30 -4.45 -12.05
CA LYS A 121 -1.08 -5.71 -12.78
C LYS A 121 0.17 -5.66 -13.66
N ALA A 122 0.44 -4.55 -14.34
CA ALA A 122 1.66 -4.39 -15.13
C ALA A 122 2.92 -4.43 -14.25
N ALA A 123 2.88 -3.87 -13.03
CA ALA A 123 3.97 -3.96 -12.07
C ALA A 123 4.20 -5.39 -11.57
N VAL A 124 3.13 -6.15 -11.33
CA VAL A 124 3.20 -7.58 -11.01
C VAL A 124 3.89 -8.35 -12.15
N GLU A 125 3.42 -8.17 -13.39
CA GLU A 125 3.98 -8.84 -14.57
C GLU A 125 5.47 -8.48 -14.79
N ASN A 126 5.85 -7.23 -14.52
CA ASN A 126 7.24 -6.80 -14.61
C ASN A 126 8.13 -7.57 -13.63
N ALA A 127 7.74 -7.64 -12.37
CA ALA A 127 8.51 -8.35 -11.34
C ALA A 127 8.53 -9.86 -11.58
N GLU A 128 7.39 -10.49 -11.92
CA GLU A 128 7.28 -11.93 -12.17
C GLU A 128 8.04 -12.39 -13.40
N SER A 129 8.25 -11.51 -14.38
CA SER A 129 9.08 -11.79 -15.55
C SER A 129 10.58 -11.58 -15.30
N GLY A 130 11.00 -11.25 -14.06
CA GLY A 130 12.39 -11.06 -13.70
C GLY A 130 13.03 -9.78 -14.27
N ARG A 131 12.20 -8.79 -14.64
CA ARG A 131 12.65 -7.51 -15.17
C ARG A 131 12.95 -6.46 -14.08
N GLY A 132 13.10 -6.90 -12.84
CA GLY A 132 13.51 -6.07 -11.74
C GLY A 132 12.37 -5.48 -10.90
N ALA A 133 12.49 -4.21 -10.56
CA ALA A 133 11.56 -3.50 -9.68
C ALA A 133 10.67 -2.52 -10.44
N THR A 134 9.48 -2.28 -9.90
CA THR A 134 8.61 -1.16 -10.28
C THR A 134 8.25 -0.34 -9.05
N VAL A 135 8.49 0.96 -9.10
CA VAL A 135 8.06 1.94 -8.10
C VAL A 135 7.13 2.97 -8.75
N PHE A 136 6.32 3.65 -7.94
CA PHE A 136 5.35 4.63 -8.42
C PHE A 136 5.80 6.03 -8.05
N GLY A 137 5.95 6.89 -9.08
CA GLY A 137 6.30 8.29 -8.93
C GLY A 137 5.08 9.19 -8.90
N TYR A 138 5.09 10.21 -8.04
CA TYR A 138 4.02 11.19 -7.90
C TYR A 138 4.59 12.60 -7.76
N TYR A 139 3.95 13.58 -8.40
CA TYR A 139 4.37 14.99 -8.32
C TYR A 139 3.95 15.59 -6.97
N VAL A 140 4.89 16.23 -6.28
CA VAL A 140 4.66 16.91 -4.98
C VAL A 140 5.24 18.32 -4.99
N ASP A 141 4.71 19.19 -4.14
CA ASP A 141 5.18 20.57 -4.00
C ASP A 141 6.26 20.72 -2.91
N ASP A 142 6.44 19.68 -2.07
CA ASP A 142 7.40 19.62 -0.95
C ASP A 142 8.36 18.42 -1.07
N PRO A 143 9.13 18.32 -2.18
CA PRO A 143 9.92 17.14 -2.53
C PRO A 143 11.00 16.77 -1.52
N GLU A 144 11.51 17.73 -0.73
CA GLU A 144 12.55 17.50 0.28
C GLU A 144 12.15 16.51 1.40
N ARG A 145 10.87 16.13 1.46
CA ARG A 145 10.35 15.18 2.46
C ARG A 145 10.46 13.73 2.05
N PHE A 146 10.73 13.44 0.78
CA PHE A 146 10.56 12.12 0.16
C PHE A 146 11.83 11.65 -0.54
N GLY A 147 11.84 10.39 -0.97
CA GLY A 147 12.78 9.90 -1.96
C GLY A 147 12.45 10.48 -3.33
N ILE A 148 13.38 11.19 -3.96
CA ILE A 148 13.15 11.93 -5.21
C ILE A 148 13.83 11.25 -6.37
N VAL A 149 13.10 11.10 -7.48
CA VAL A 149 13.60 10.56 -8.74
C VAL A 149 13.93 11.69 -9.72
N GLU A 150 15.13 11.64 -10.30
CA GLU A 150 15.52 12.48 -11.42
C GLU A 150 15.35 11.71 -12.73
N PHE A 151 14.85 12.39 -13.76
CA PHE A 151 14.66 11.81 -15.09
C PHE A 151 15.54 12.52 -16.12
N ASP A 152 15.99 11.78 -17.13
CA ASP A 152 16.62 12.35 -18.33
C ASP A 152 15.57 12.90 -19.31
N GLN A 153 16.06 13.38 -20.46
CA GLN A 153 15.21 13.97 -21.52
C GLN A 153 14.24 12.95 -22.15
N ASP A 154 14.57 11.67 -22.07
CA ASP A 154 13.75 10.56 -22.59
C ASP A 154 12.76 10.02 -21.53
N GLY A 155 12.74 10.63 -20.34
CA GLY A 155 11.87 10.22 -19.22
C GLY A 155 12.34 8.98 -18.48
N LYS A 156 13.61 8.58 -18.65
CA LYS A 156 14.22 7.47 -17.91
C LYS A 156 14.77 7.97 -16.57
N ALA A 157 14.52 7.23 -15.49
CA ALA A 157 15.10 7.53 -14.20
C ALA A 157 16.63 7.38 -14.24
N VAL A 158 17.34 8.41 -13.77
CA VAL A 158 18.82 8.48 -13.77
C VAL A 158 19.40 8.59 -12.39
N SER A 159 18.66 9.09 -11.43
CA SER A 159 19.07 9.12 -10.02
C SER A 159 17.87 9.02 -9.09
N ILE A 160 18.13 8.53 -7.88
CA ILE A 160 17.16 8.52 -6.78
C ILE A 160 17.89 8.92 -5.50
N GLU A 161 17.30 9.85 -4.74
CA GLU A 161 17.93 10.43 -3.54
C GLU A 161 16.90 10.57 -2.41
N GLU A 162 17.25 10.10 -1.20
CA GLU A 162 16.41 10.19 -0.01
C GLU A 162 16.48 11.57 0.60
N LYS A 163 15.33 12.25 0.68
CA LYS A 163 15.16 13.56 1.35
C LYS A 163 16.29 14.56 1.03
N PRO A 164 16.52 14.86 -0.25
CA PRO A 164 17.60 15.74 -0.65
C PRO A 164 17.38 17.17 -0.15
N GLU A 165 18.43 17.84 0.32
CA GLU A 165 18.38 19.27 0.66
C GLU A 165 18.08 20.15 -0.56
N LYS A 166 18.48 19.70 -1.75
CA LYS A 166 18.24 20.37 -3.04
C LYS A 166 17.67 19.38 -4.03
N PRO A 167 16.32 19.17 -4.01
CA PRO A 167 15.67 18.22 -4.91
C PRO A 167 15.93 18.55 -6.37
N LYS A 168 16.25 17.55 -7.18
CA LYS A 168 16.48 17.67 -8.63
C LYS A 168 15.19 17.59 -9.45
N SER A 169 14.10 17.13 -8.84
CA SER A 169 12.76 17.10 -9.43
C SER A 169 11.70 17.19 -8.35
N ASN A 170 10.44 17.32 -8.75
CA ASN A 170 9.27 17.26 -7.87
C ASN A 170 8.60 15.86 -7.86
N TYR A 171 9.21 14.86 -8.49
CA TYR A 171 8.66 13.50 -8.50
C TYR A 171 9.21 12.68 -7.35
N CYS A 172 8.37 12.40 -6.38
CA CYS A 172 8.71 11.48 -5.29
C CYS A 172 8.34 10.03 -5.60
N VAL A 173 9.03 9.09 -4.95
CA VAL A 173 8.61 7.69 -4.89
C VAL A 173 7.55 7.55 -3.81
N THR A 174 6.39 7.01 -4.19
CA THR A 174 5.30 6.72 -3.24
C THR A 174 5.61 5.47 -2.42
N GLY A 175 4.78 5.20 -1.41
CA GLY A 175 4.93 4.01 -0.56
C GLY A 175 4.37 2.73 -1.17
N LEU A 176 4.61 2.47 -2.45
CA LEU A 176 4.17 1.27 -3.16
C LEU A 176 5.28 0.76 -4.07
N TYR A 177 5.69 -0.49 -3.86
CA TYR A 177 6.87 -1.09 -4.45
C TYR A 177 6.58 -2.51 -4.91
N PHE A 178 7.10 -2.89 -6.09
CA PHE A 178 7.04 -4.25 -6.62
C PHE A 178 8.45 -4.71 -6.97
N TYR A 179 8.84 -5.88 -6.49
CA TYR A 179 10.20 -6.39 -6.65
C TYR A 179 10.20 -7.85 -7.09
N ASP A 180 11.20 -8.21 -7.87
CA ASP A 180 11.55 -9.62 -8.04
C ASP A 180 12.22 -10.19 -6.76
N ASN A 181 12.50 -11.48 -6.73
CA ASN A 181 13.01 -12.15 -5.53
C ASN A 181 14.41 -11.68 -5.07
N ARG A 182 15.19 -11.00 -5.91
CA ARG A 182 16.51 -10.46 -5.55
C ARG A 182 16.44 -9.44 -4.40
N VAL A 183 15.27 -8.86 -4.16
CA VAL A 183 15.05 -7.84 -3.13
C VAL A 183 15.50 -8.27 -1.73
N VAL A 184 15.30 -9.55 -1.37
CA VAL A 184 15.68 -10.09 -0.06
C VAL A 184 17.20 -10.01 0.14
N GLN A 185 17.96 -10.45 -0.88
CA GLN A 185 19.42 -10.40 -0.82
C GLN A 185 19.91 -8.95 -0.84
N TYR A 186 19.35 -8.11 -1.72
CA TYR A 186 19.73 -6.70 -1.77
C TYR A 186 19.45 -5.98 -0.45
N ALA A 187 18.32 -6.26 0.21
CA ALA A 187 18.01 -5.70 1.52
C ALA A 187 19.01 -6.12 2.61
N LYS A 188 19.48 -7.36 2.58
CA LYS A 188 20.51 -7.88 3.50
C LYS A 188 21.88 -7.24 3.29
N ASP A 189 22.20 -6.86 2.06
CA ASP A 189 23.49 -6.28 1.69
C ASP A 189 23.55 -4.76 1.94
N LEU A 190 22.39 -4.12 2.22
CA LEU A 190 22.33 -2.70 2.55
C LEU A 190 23.10 -2.38 3.83
N LYS A 191 23.68 -1.19 3.86
CA LYS A 191 24.25 -0.61 5.07
C LYS A 191 23.30 0.46 5.61
N PRO A 192 23.15 0.55 6.94
CA PRO A 192 22.36 1.62 7.53
C PRO A 192 22.86 3.00 7.09
N SER A 193 21.92 3.89 6.79
CA SER A 193 22.18 5.28 6.45
C SER A 193 22.74 6.06 7.66
N ALA A 194 23.08 7.33 7.47
CA ALA A 194 23.46 8.23 8.57
C ALA A 194 22.37 8.34 9.67
N ARG A 195 21.13 7.99 9.36
CA ARG A 195 20.00 7.92 10.31
C ARG A 195 19.92 6.59 11.06
N GLY A 196 20.77 5.62 10.71
CA GLY A 196 20.74 4.26 11.26
C GLY A 196 19.67 3.36 10.63
N GLU A 197 19.06 3.76 9.51
CA GLU A 197 17.96 3.06 8.85
C GLU A 197 18.41 2.35 7.57
N LEU A 198 17.84 1.19 7.29
CA LEU A 198 17.92 0.52 5.99
C LEU A 198 16.92 1.19 5.04
N GLU A 199 17.44 2.13 4.24
CA GLU A 199 16.60 2.98 3.41
C GLU A 199 16.04 2.24 2.19
N ILE A 200 14.74 2.40 1.95
CA ILE A 200 14.12 1.87 0.74
C ILE A 200 14.67 2.57 -0.52
N THR A 201 15.08 3.82 -0.40
CA THR A 201 15.71 4.58 -1.48
C THR A 201 17.04 3.97 -1.89
N ASP A 202 17.84 3.49 -0.94
CA ASP A 202 19.11 2.80 -1.24
C ASP A 202 18.85 1.45 -1.90
N LEU A 203 17.82 0.72 -1.47
CA LEU A 203 17.38 -0.50 -2.14
C LEU A 203 16.97 -0.25 -3.59
N ASN A 204 16.16 0.78 -3.84
CA ASN A 204 15.76 1.19 -5.18
C ASN A 204 16.96 1.64 -6.04
N ARG A 205 17.97 2.26 -5.42
CA ARG A 205 19.20 2.65 -6.11
C ARG A 205 19.96 1.43 -6.63
N VAL A 206 20.02 0.32 -5.88
CA VAL A 206 20.63 -0.92 -6.36
C VAL A 206 19.97 -1.40 -7.66
N TYR A 207 18.63 -1.39 -7.73
CA TYR A 207 17.91 -1.72 -8.96
C TYR A 207 18.16 -0.72 -10.08
N LEU A 208 18.23 0.59 -9.77
CA LEU A 208 18.51 1.63 -10.75
C LEU A 208 19.89 1.46 -11.37
N GLU A 209 20.94 1.24 -10.55
CA GLU A 209 22.30 1.03 -10.99
C GLU A 209 22.49 -0.23 -11.84
N ASN A 210 21.69 -1.26 -11.60
CA ASN A 210 21.64 -2.47 -12.42
C ASN A 210 20.82 -2.30 -13.70
N GLY A 211 20.14 -1.15 -13.90
CA GLY A 211 19.27 -0.90 -15.06
C GLY A 211 17.91 -1.59 -14.98
N ASP A 212 17.53 -2.06 -13.80
CA ASP A 212 16.36 -2.90 -13.51
C ASP A 212 15.25 -2.17 -12.71
N LEU A 213 15.32 -0.82 -12.59
CA LEU A 213 14.27 -0.01 -11.95
C LEU A 213 13.35 0.61 -12.98
N ASN A 214 12.07 0.25 -12.93
CA ASN A 214 11.00 0.92 -13.65
C ASN A 214 10.29 1.92 -12.72
N VAL A 215 10.10 3.15 -13.18
CA VAL A 215 9.34 4.18 -12.47
C VAL A 215 8.05 4.46 -13.24
N GLU A 216 6.92 4.09 -12.66
CA GLU A 216 5.60 4.31 -13.21
C GLU A 216 5.02 5.62 -12.66
N LEU A 217 4.84 6.65 -13.52
CA LEU A 217 4.32 7.94 -13.07
C LEU A 217 2.80 7.91 -12.93
N LEU A 218 2.32 8.24 -11.74
CA LEU A 218 0.92 8.51 -11.45
C LEU A 218 0.61 9.97 -11.83
N GLY A 219 0.07 10.13 -13.04
CA GLY A 219 -0.25 11.45 -13.59
C GLY A 219 -1.64 11.95 -13.22
N GLN A 220 -2.18 12.83 -14.05
CA GLN A 220 -3.53 13.41 -13.86
C GLN A 220 -4.59 12.31 -13.69
N GLY A 221 -5.49 12.50 -12.74
CA GLY A 221 -6.56 11.54 -12.42
C GLY A 221 -6.19 10.51 -11.36
N PHE A 222 -4.94 10.54 -10.86
CA PHE A 222 -4.51 9.78 -9.69
C PHE A 222 -4.38 10.68 -8.48
N THR A 223 -4.67 10.12 -7.33
CA THR A 223 -4.43 10.75 -6.02
C THR A 223 -3.67 9.77 -5.16
N TRP A 224 -2.54 10.22 -4.64
CA TRP A 224 -1.77 9.57 -3.60
C TRP A 224 -1.74 10.45 -2.36
N LEU A 225 -2.00 9.87 -1.20
CA LEU A 225 -2.01 10.55 0.09
C LEU A 225 -1.13 9.80 1.07
N ASP A 226 -0.19 10.53 1.69
CA ASP A 226 0.58 10.10 2.85
C ASP A 226 -0.07 10.70 4.11
N THR A 227 -0.66 9.87 4.95
CA THR A 227 -1.42 10.29 6.13
C THR A 227 -0.53 10.50 7.37
N GLY A 228 0.62 11.15 7.18
CA GLY A 228 1.65 11.31 8.21
C GLY A 228 1.43 12.41 9.24
N THR A 229 0.49 13.34 9.01
CA THR A 229 0.17 14.49 9.88
C THR A 229 -1.31 14.58 10.17
N HIS A 230 -1.72 15.42 11.15
CA HIS A 230 -3.14 15.66 11.45
C HIS A 230 -3.88 16.25 10.23
N GLU A 231 -3.23 17.18 9.53
CA GLU A 231 -3.77 17.83 8.33
C GLU A 231 -3.98 16.81 7.22
N SER A 232 -2.97 15.99 6.91
CA SER A 232 -3.08 14.97 5.85
C SER A 232 -4.10 13.87 6.19
N LEU A 233 -4.32 13.58 7.48
CA LEU A 233 -5.37 12.66 7.95
C LEU A 233 -6.77 13.21 7.66
N VAL A 234 -6.99 14.51 7.91
CA VAL A 234 -8.25 15.22 7.60
C VAL A 234 -8.46 15.30 6.10
N GLU A 235 -7.42 15.65 5.33
CA GLU A 235 -7.48 15.71 3.86
C GLU A 235 -7.84 14.34 3.27
N ALA A 236 -7.22 13.26 3.73
CA ALA A 236 -7.55 11.91 3.30
C ALA A 236 -9.01 11.55 3.59
N THR A 237 -9.49 11.88 4.79
CA THR A 237 -10.89 11.65 5.18
C THR A 237 -11.85 12.43 4.29
N ASN A 238 -11.58 13.70 4.02
CA ASN A 238 -12.40 14.55 3.14
C ASN A 238 -12.36 14.07 1.68
N PHE A 239 -11.20 13.66 1.20
CA PHE A 239 -11.04 13.10 -0.14
C PHE A 239 -11.90 11.85 -0.32
N VAL A 240 -11.75 10.86 0.56
CA VAL A 240 -12.51 9.60 0.50
C VAL A 240 -14.01 9.89 0.56
N LYS A 241 -14.45 10.70 1.54
CA LYS A 241 -15.84 11.11 1.68
C LYS A 241 -16.40 11.74 0.40
N THR A 242 -15.65 12.66 -0.21
CA THR A 242 -16.08 13.37 -1.42
C THR A 242 -16.22 12.40 -2.59
N ILE A 243 -15.21 11.56 -2.84
CA ILE A 243 -15.25 10.59 -3.93
C ILE A 243 -16.40 9.60 -3.75
N GLU A 244 -16.54 8.98 -2.58
CA GLU A 244 -17.60 8.01 -2.31
C GLU A 244 -19.00 8.62 -2.41
N SER A 245 -19.17 9.88 -1.96
CA SER A 245 -20.46 10.59 -2.03
C SER A 245 -20.88 10.92 -3.46
N HIS A 246 -19.92 11.23 -4.34
CA HIS A 246 -20.22 11.61 -5.73
C HIS A 246 -20.23 10.43 -6.70
N GLN A 247 -19.37 9.46 -6.50
CA GLN A 247 -19.32 8.27 -7.36
C GLN A 247 -20.25 7.16 -6.91
N HIS A 248 -20.80 7.23 -5.69
CA HIS A 248 -21.63 6.21 -5.06
C HIS A 248 -20.94 4.84 -4.96
N ARG A 249 -19.61 4.83 -5.06
CA ARG A 249 -18.76 3.63 -4.92
C ARG A 249 -17.77 3.85 -3.79
N LYS A 250 -17.54 2.80 -3.01
CA LYS A 250 -16.55 2.85 -1.93
C LYS A 250 -15.13 2.69 -2.46
N ILE A 251 -14.22 3.44 -1.87
CA ILE A 251 -12.79 3.20 -2.01
C ILE A 251 -12.41 2.14 -0.99
N ALA A 252 -11.66 1.11 -1.41
CA ALA A 252 -11.17 0.06 -0.53
C ALA A 252 -12.27 -0.73 0.22
N CYS A 253 -13.36 -1.09 -0.46
CA CYS A 253 -14.29 -2.10 0.04
C CYS A 253 -13.71 -3.48 -0.26
N LEU A 254 -13.18 -4.16 0.76
CA LEU A 254 -12.45 -5.42 0.60
C LEU A 254 -13.36 -6.55 0.11
N GLU A 255 -14.58 -6.60 0.64
CA GLU A 255 -15.59 -7.58 0.26
C GLU A 255 -16.02 -7.41 -1.21
N GLU A 256 -16.19 -6.17 -1.69
CA GLU A 256 -16.48 -5.90 -3.11
C GLU A 256 -15.34 -6.37 -4.00
N ILE A 257 -14.08 -6.02 -3.65
CA ILE A 257 -12.91 -6.44 -4.42
C ILE A 257 -12.83 -7.97 -4.49
N ALA A 258 -13.03 -8.64 -3.36
CA ALA A 258 -13.00 -10.10 -3.29
C ALA A 258 -14.14 -10.74 -4.09
N TYR A 259 -15.34 -10.21 -3.99
CA TYR A 259 -16.53 -10.73 -4.70
C TYR A 259 -16.40 -10.54 -6.21
N LEU A 260 -15.98 -9.37 -6.68
CA LEU A 260 -15.76 -9.08 -8.10
C LEU A 260 -14.59 -9.84 -8.75
N ASN A 261 -13.69 -10.40 -7.94
CA ASN A 261 -12.62 -11.28 -8.41
C ASN A 261 -12.95 -12.78 -8.19
N ASP A 262 -14.19 -13.14 -7.82
CA ASP A 262 -14.63 -14.52 -7.54
C ASP A 262 -13.82 -15.22 -6.43
N TRP A 263 -13.28 -14.45 -5.47
CA TRP A 263 -12.52 -14.99 -4.33
C TRP A 263 -13.41 -15.40 -3.17
N ILE A 264 -14.58 -14.77 -3.06
CA ILE A 264 -15.64 -15.08 -2.09
C ILE A 264 -16.98 -15.20 -2.78
N THR A 265 -17.90 -15.90 -2.14
CA THR A 265 -19.25 -16.14 -2.67
C THR A 265 -20.24 -15.06 -2.23
N ARG A 266 -21.43 -15.06 -2.85
CA ARG A 266 -22.57 -14.23 -2.40
C ARG A 266 -22.90 -14.48 -0.92
N GLU A 267 -22.86 -15.75 -0.49
CA GLU A 267 -23.14 -16.15 0.88
C GLU A 267 -22.11 -15.58 1.86
N ASP A 268 -20.85 -15.47 1.46
CA ASP A 268 -19.80 -14.88 2.31
C ASP A 268 -20.00 -13.37 2.46
N VAL A 269 -20.38 -12.67 1.39
CA VAL A 269 -20.76 -11.24 1.47
C VAL A 269 -21.98 -11.05 2.38
N LEU A 270 -22.98 -11.93 2.32
CA LEU A 270 -24.14 -11.87 3.21
C LEU A 270 -23.76 -12.10 4.69
N LYS A 271 -22.81 -12.98 4.98
CA LYS A 271 -22.26 -13.13 6.34
C LYS A 271 -21.57 -11.85 6.82
N ALA A 272 -20.78 -11.21 5.96
CA ALA A 272 -20.14 -9.93 6.27
C ALA A 272 -21.16 -8.81 6.48
N TYR A 273 -22.27 -8.81 5.74
CA TYR A 273 -23.35 -7.85 5.86
C TYR A 273 -24.07 -7.91 7.22
N GLU A 274 -24.31 -9.09 7.78
CA GLU A 274 -25.16 -9.28 8.98
C GLU A 274 -24.80 -8.35 10.15
N PRO A 275 -23.54 -8.24 10.62
CA PRO A 275 -23.17 -7.32 11.67
C PRO A 275 -23.25 -5.85 11.25
N LEU A 276 -23.22 -5.55 9.93
CA LEU A 276 -23.14 -4.21 9.35
C LEU A 276 -24.46 -3.70 8.80
N LYS A 277 -25.56 -4.48 8.89
CA LYS A 277 -26.85 -4.19 8.26
C LYS A 277 -27.49 -2.86 8.65
N LYS A 278 -27.10 -2.26 9.78
CA LYS A 278 -27.64 -0.99 10.26
C LYS A 278 -26.83 0.23 9.84
N ASN A 279 -25.72 0.05 9.15
CA ASN A 279 -24.85 1.14 8.72
C ASN A 279 -24.73 1.23 7.19
N GLN A 280 -24.15 2.33 6.70
CA GLN A 280 -24.01 2.59 5.28
C GLN A 280 -23.07 1.61 4.58
N TYR A 281 -22.05 1.09 5.27
CA TYR A 281 -21.11 0.12 4.70
C TYR A 281 -21.85 -1.20 4.37
N GLY A 282 -22.66 -1.70 5.31
CA GLY A 282 -23.47 -2.89 5.06
C GLY A 282 -24.48 -2.68 3.93
N GLN A 283 -25.21 -1.54 3.89
CA GLN A 283 -26.14 -1.25 2.79
C GLN A 283 -25.44 -1.25 1.43
N TYR A 284 -24.20 -0.74 1.36
CA TYR A 284 -23.39 -0.80 0.16
C TYR A 284 -23.08 -2.24 -0.30
N LEU A 285 -22.80 -3.16 0.64
CA LEU A 285 -22.59 -4.57 0.29
C LEU A 285 -23.81 -5.18 -0.39
N MET A 286 -25.01 -4.82 0.05
CA MET A 286 -26.25 -5.26 -0.63
C MET A 286 -26.37 -4.66 -2.02
N ASP A 287 -26.08 -3.37 -2.18
CA ASP A 287 -26.07 -2.70 -3.50
C ASP A 287 -25.09 -3.40 -4.48
N VAL A 288 -23.91 -3.84 -3.98
CA VAL A 288 -22.93 -4.61 -4.77
C VAL A 288 -23.52 -5.97 -5.21
N LEU A 289 -24.15 -6.71 -4.28
CA LEU A 289 -24.78 -8.01 -4.57
C LEU A 289 -25.95 -7.91 -5.55
N ASP A 290 -26.65 -6.77 -5.56
CA ASP A 290 -27.77 -6.50 -6.47
C ASP A 290 -27.29 -5.97 -7.85
N GLY A 291 -25.96 -5.86 -8.05
CA GLY A 291 -25.37 -5.44 -9.31
C GLY A 291 -25.54 -3.95 -9.62
N LYS A 292 -25.90 -3.12 -8.64
CA LYS A 292 -26.21 -1.69 -8.82
C LYS A 292 -25.05 -0.89 -9.43
N TYR A 293 -23.83 -1.33 -9.19
CA TYR A 293 -22.59 -0.63 -9.60
C TYR A 293 -21.80 -1.40 -10.66
N MET A 294 -22.38 -2.45 -11.25
CA MET A 294 -21.74 -3.11 -12.40
C MET A 294 -21.76 -2.18 -13.59
N ASP A 295 -20.59 -1.91 -14.16
CA ASP A 295 -20.50 -1.14 -15.39
C ASP A 295 -21.17 -1.95 -16.51
N VAL A 296 -22.14 -1.33 -17.19
CA VAL A 296 -22.92 -1.96 -18.29
C VAL A 296 -22.05 -2.14 -19.55
N LEU A 297 -20.78 -1.68 -19.50
CA LEU A 297 -19.84 -1.70 -20.62
C LEU A 297 -18.63 -2.59 -20.27
N HIS A 298 -18.82 -3.90 -20.32
CA HIS A 298 -17.76 -4.89 -20.43
C HIS A 298 -17.98 -5.72 -21.68
#